data_2f9f90a7b29dc694e27ed121a0771a2b
#
_entry.id   2f9f90a7b29dc694e27ed121a0771a2b
#
_cell.length_a   1.000
_cell.length_b   1.000
_cell.length_c   1.000
_cell.angle_alpha   90.00
_cell.angle_beta   90.00
_cell.angle_gamma   90.00
#
_symmetry.space_group_name_H-M   'P 1'
#
loop_
_entity.id
_entity.type
_entity.pdbx_description
1 polymer ?
#
loop_
_entity_poly.entity_id
_entity_poly.type
_entity_poly.pdbx_seq_one_letter_code
_entity_poly.pdbx_strand_id
1 'polypeptide(L)'
;MTESPNTDKPSIEKPSIEKLPDDDFRRVLCVAAHPDDMEYGSSAAVAEWTDRGVEVAYLLLTKGEAGMQIPPDECARIRRGEQERACEQVGVAELTMLDHPDGMLVYGLDLRRDIARAIREFKPDAVLTGNWDLVTPWGLNMADHRVAGEVTVDAIRDADNTWVFPELAADEGLPKWGTRWLLV
;
A
#
# COMPACT_ATOMS: atom_id res chain seq x y z
N MET A 1 63.38 13.45 -8.26
CA MET A 1 62.38 12.50 -8.77
C MET A 1 61.37 12.31 -7.65
N THR A 2 60.26 12.98 -7.75
CA THR A 2 59.14 12.91 -6.77
C THR A 2 58.07 12.05 -7.39
N GLU A 3 57.86 10.85 -6.83
CA GLU A 3 56.73 9.98 -7.20
C GLU A 3 55.44 10.62 -6.73
N SER A 4 54.51 10.77 -7.65
CA SER A 4 53.11 11.18 -7.35
C SER A 4 52.39 10.02 -6.68
N PRO A 5 51.58 10.24 -5.64
CA PRO A 5 50.80 9.18 -5.00
C PRO A 5 49.70 8.69 -5.96
N ASN A 6 49.67 7.39 -6.18
CA ASN A 6 48.61 6.69 -6.90
C ASN A 6 47.29 6.83 -6.13
N THR A 7 46.31 7.53 -6.72
CA THR A 7 44.96 7.72 -6.16
C THR A 7 43.95 6.79 -6.84
N ASP A 8 44.23 5.50 -6.84
CA ASP A 8 43.21 4.51 -7.18
C ASP A 8 42.18 4.44 -6.04
N LYS A 9 41.12 5.22 -6.18
CA LYS A 9 39.94 5.04 -5.34
C LYS A 9 39.25 3.73 -5.76
N PRO A 10 38.95 2.83 -4.80
CA PRO A 10 38.19 1.63 -5.13
C PRO A 10 36.88 2.05 -5.76
N SER A 11 36.58 1.53 -6.97
CA SER A 11 35.29 1.67 -7.60
C SER A 11 34.27 0.91 -6.74
N ILE A 12 33.39 1.64 -6.06
CA ILE A 12 32.22 1.04 -5.40
C ILE A 12 31.30 0.56 -6.54
N GLU A 13 31.33 -0.74 -6.82
CA GLU A 13 30.32 -1.35 -7.67
C GLU A 13 28.94 -1.07 -7.06
N LYS A 14 28.10 -0.34 -7.79
CA LYS A 14 26.72 -0.18 -7.37
C LYS A 14 26.07 -1.57 -7.37
N PRO A 15 25.40 -1.99 -6.29
CA PRO A 15 24.69 -3.24 -6.28
C PRO A 15 23.70 -3.25 -7.47
N SER A 16 23.70 -4.32 -8.26
CA SER A 16 22.71 -4.51 -9.31
C SER A 16 21.37 -4.72 -8.62
N ILE A 17 20.44 -3.77 -8.77
CA ILE A 17 19.08 -3.94 -8.32
C ILE A 17 18.38 -4.80 -9.37
N GLU A 18 17.90 -5.98 -8.98
CA GLU A 18 17.10 -6.83 -9.86
C GLU A 18 15.78 -6.11 -10.18
N LYS A 19 15.38 -6.19 -11.45
CA LYS A 19 14.08 -5.65 -11.88
C LYS A 19 12.96 -6.48 -11.23
N LEU A 20 11.95 -5.80 -10.67
CA LEU A 20 10.72 -6.46 -10.22
C LEU A 20 10.09 -7.24 -11.40
N PRO A 21 9.70 -8.51 -11.21
CA PRO A 21 9.06 -9.32 -12.26
C PRO A 21 7.57 -8.96 -12.41
N ASP A 22 7.29 -7.71 -12.79
CA ASP A 22 5.95 -7.13 -12.90
C ASP A 22 5.33 -7.20 -14.29
N ASP A 23 5.98 -7.87 -15.24
CA ASP A 23 5.50 -7.99 -16.64
C ASP A 23 4.15 -8.76 -16.72
N ASP A 24 3.87 -9.64 -15.76
CA ASP A 24 2.63 -10.43 -15.68
C ASP A 24 1.54 -9.79 -14.82
N PHE A 25 1.79 -8.64 -14.21
CA PHE A 25 0.77 -7.98 -13.40
C PHE A 25 -0.38 -7.48 -14.28
N ARG A 26 -1.61 -7.75 -13.85
CA ARG A 26 -2.85 -7.25 -14.45
C ARG A 26 -3.61 -6.37 -13.47
N ARG A 27 -3.57 -6.72 -12.18
CA ARG A 27 -4.28 -6.03 -11.11
C ARG A 27 -3.39 -5.86 -9.88
N VAL A 28 -3.25 -4.63 -9.40
CA VAL A 28 -2.47 -4.29 -8.20
C VAL A 28 -3.37 -3.56 -7.21
N LEU A 29 -3.49 -4.07 -5.98
CA LEU A 29 -4.15 -3.39 -4.88
C LEU A 29 -3.11 -2.72 -3.99
N CYS A 30 -3.19 -1.41 -3.84
CA CYS A 30 -2.35 -0.65 -2.91
C CYS A 30 -3.11 -0.41 -1.62
N VAL A 31 -2.58 -0.87 -0.50
CA VAL A 31 -3.17 -0.70 0.84
C VAL A 31 -2.30 0.24 1.65
N ALA A 32 -2.87 1.34 2.12
CA ALA A 32 -2.17 2.36 2.89
C ALA A 32 -3.00 2.83 4.08
N ALA A 33 -2.35 3.41 5.09
CA ALA A 33 -3.03 3.92 6.27
C ALA A 33 -3.85 5.17 5.95
N HIS A 34 -3.24 6.12 5.24
CA HIS A 34 -3.78 7.47 5.06
C HIS A 34 -3.76 7.94 3.60
N PRO A 35 -4.56 8.95 3.25
CA PRO A 35 -4.31 9.74 2.05
C PRO A 35 -2.87 10.29 2.05
N ASP A 36 -2.23 10.36 0.87
CA ASP A 36 -0.85 10.76 0.58
C ASP A 36 0.27 9.70 0.80
N ASP A 37 0.04 8.61 1.49
CA ASP A 37 1.06 7.56 1.68
C ASP A 37 1.61 7.03 0.35
N MET A 38 0.76 6.86 -0.66
CA MET A 38 1.17 6.40 -1.99
C MET A 38 2.03 7.43 -2.71
N GLU A 39 1.71 8.71 -2.58
CA GLU A 39 2.39 9.83 -3.21
C GLU A 39 3.83 9.99 -2.69
N TYR A 40 4.06 9.72 -1.42
CA TYR A 40 5.41 9.73 -0.81
C TYR A 40 6.21 8.44 -1.08
N GLY A 41 5.56 7.36 -1.50
CA GLY A 41 6.20 6.05 -1.67
C GLY A 41 6.23 5.56 -3.11
N SER A 42 5.11 5.12 -3.62
CA SER A 42 5.02 4.23 -4.78
C SER A 42 4.30 4.80 -6.01
N SER A 43 3.83 6.05 -5.98
CA SER A 43 3.08 6.65 -7.10
C SER A 43 3.80 6.58 -8.44
N ALA A 44 5.14 6.64 -8.46
CA ALA A 44 5.90 6.50 -9.71
C ALA A 44 5.76 5.10 -10.32
N ALA A 45 5.75 4.05 -9.50
CA ALA A 45 5.52 2.68 -9.95
C ALA A 45 4.05 2.49 -10.39
N VAL A 46 3.11 3.09 -9.65
CA VAL A 46 1.68 3.06 -10.01
C VAL A 46 1.44 3.71 -11.37
N ALA A 47 2.00 4.89 -11.63
CA ALA A 47 1.90 5.57 -12.91
C ALA A 47 2.46 4.71 -14.06
N GLU A 48 3.61 4.08 -13.87
CA GLU A 48 4.20 3.15 -14.85
C GLU A 48 3.29 1.94 -15.11
N TRP A 49 2.69 1.35 -14.07
CA TRP A 49 1.77 0.22 -14.22
C TRP A 49 0.50 0.61 -14.96
N THR A 50 -0.13 1.73 -14.60
CA THR A 50 -1.35 2.19 -15.26
C THR A 50 -1.11 2.58 -16.71
N ASP A 51 0.03 3.21 -17.05
CA ASP A 51 0.45 3.49 -18.42
C ASP A 51 0.64 2.20 -19.25
N ARG A 52 1.01 1.09 -18.61
CA ARG A 52 1.10 -0.23 -19.23
C ARG A 52 -0.22 -0.98 -19.29
N GLY A 53 -1.30 -0.39 -18.78
CA GLY A 53 -2.65 -0.97 -18.75
C GLY A 53 -2.90 -1.93 -17.60
N VAL A 54 -2.09 -1.89 -16.54
CA VAL A 54 -2.38 -2.58 -15.27
C VAL A 54 -3.49 -1.85 -14.54
N GLU A 55 -4.50 -2.57 -14.09
CA GLU A 55 -5.58 -2.03 -13.26
C GLU A 55 -5.07 -1.86 -11.83
N VAL A 56 -5.07 -0.64 -11.32
CA VAL A 56 -4.62 -0.33 -9.96
C VAL A 56 -5.76 0.25 -9.14
N ALA A 57 -5.96 -0.29 -7.93
CA ALA A 57 -6.90 0.22 -6.95
C ALA A 57 -6.19 0.65 -5.67
N TYR A 58 -6.73 1.68 -5.02
CA TYR A 58 -6.27 2.14 -3.71
C TYR A 58 -7.29 1.81 -2.62
N LEU A 59 -6.84 1.20 -1.54
CA LEU A 59 -7.55 0.99 -0.29
C LEU A 59 -6.85 1.76 0.81
N LEU A 60 -7.44 2.86 1.25
CA LEU A 60 -6.96 3.63 2.39
C LEU A 60 -7.75 3.22 3.64
N LEU A 61 -7.06 2.92 4.73
CA LEU A 61 -7.68 2.38 5.95
C LEU A 61 -8.39 3.46 6.75
N THR A 62 -7.98 4.72 6.60
CA THR A 62 -8.58 5.90 7.23
C THR A 62 -8.91 6.98 6.20
N LYS A 63 -9.55 8.03 6.64
CA LYS A 63 -9.79 9.24 5.83
C LYS A 63 -8.72 10.31 6.07
N GLY A 64 -7.74 10.05 6.92
CA GLY A 64 -6.71 11.02 7.29
C GLY A 64 -7.26 12.21 8.07
N GLU A 65 -8.36 12.01 8.81
CA GLU A 65 -9.14 13.08 9.45
C GLU A 65 -8.42 13.76 10.62
N ALA A 66 -7.39 13.15 11.17
CA ALA A 66 -6.53 13.73 12.21
C ALA A 66 -5.26 14.42 11.63
N GLY A 67 -5.07 14.43 10.31
CA GLY A 67 -3.84 14.91 9.67
C GLY A 67 -3.68 16.43 9.64
N MET A 68 -4.71 17.22 9.98
CA MET A 68 -4.66 18.69 9.98
C MET A 68 -5.21 19.26 11.29
N GLN A 69 -4.86 20.52 11.61
CA GLN A 69 -5.35 21.24 12.80
C GLN A 69 -6.70 21.94 12.54
N ILE A 70 -7.65 21.21 11.95
CA ILE A 70 -9.03 21.63 11.65
C ILE A 70 -10.00 20.52 12.10
N PRO A 71 -11.32 20.77 12.14
CA PRO A 71 -12.27 19.72 12.50
C PRO A 71 -12.13 18.46 11.63
N PRO A 72 -12.20 17.24 12.22
CA PRO A 72 -11.98 15.98 11.52
C PRO A 72 -12.84 15.80 10.25
N ASP A 73 -14.12 16.14 10.30
CA ASP A 73 -15.02 16.02 9.13
C ASP A 73 -14.62 16.93 7.98
N GLU A 74 -14.10 18.11 8.29
CA GLU A 74 -13.60 19.05 7.29
C GLU A 74 -12.29 18.54 6.70
N CYS A 75 -11.37 18.04 7.54
CA CYS A 75 -10.12 17.43 7.13
C CYS A 75 -10.38 16.24 6.20
N ALA A 76 -11.23 15.29 6.61
CA ALA A 76 -11.58 14.12 5.81
C ALA A 76 -12.11 14.51 4.42
N ARG A 77 -12.97 15.53 4.34
CA ARG A 77 -13.53 16.00 3.07
C ARG A 77 -12.46 16.62 2.16
N ILE A 78 -11.54 17.40 2.72
CA ILE A 78 -10.43 18.01 1.97
C ILE A 78 -9.50 16.92 1.44
N ARG A 79 -9.04 16.02 2.32
CA ARG A 79 -8.09 14.96 1.97
C ARG A 79 -8.66 13.97 0.97
N ARG A 80 -9.95 13.65 1.06
CA ARG A 80 -10.63 12.85 0.02
C ARG A 80 -10.50 13.49 -1.35
N GLY A 81 -10.84 14.77 -1.48
CA GLY A 81 -10.74 15.48 -2.76
C GLY A 81 -9.30 15.63 -3.27
N GLU A 82 -8.31 15.69 -2.37
CA GLU A 82 -6.90 15.69 -2.75
C GLU A 82 -6.49 14.32 -3.28
N GLN A 83 -6.87 13.24 -2.60
CA GLN A 83 -6.56 11.87 -2.99
C GLN A 83 -7.24 11.48 -4.32
N GLU A 84 -8.50 11.90 -4.54
CA GLU A 84 -9.20 11.68 -5.82
C GLU A 84 -8.42 12.31 -6.99
N ARG A 85 -7.95 13.56 -6.82
CA ARG A 85 -7.12 14.21 -7.84
C ARG A 85 -5.75 13.55 -8.01
N ALA A 86 -5.13 13.06 -6.93
CA ALA A 86 -3.88 12.32 -7.02
C ALA A 86 -4.06 11.01 -7.79
N CYS A 87 -5.14 10.26 -7.53
CA CYS A 87 -5.50 9.06 -8.28
C CYS A 87 -5.66 9.35 -9.78
N GLU A 88 -6.35 10.45 -10.15
CA GLU A 88 -6.50 10.87 -11.55
C GLU A 88 -5.15 11.09 -12.24
N GLN A 89 -4.16 11.65 -11.53
CA GLN A 89 -2.83 11.93 -12.11
C GLN A 89 -2.03 10.66 -12.43
N VAL A 90 -2.25 9.58 -11.68
CA VAL A 90 -1.52 8.30 -11.85
C VAL A 90 -2.38 7.20 -12.47
N GLY A 91 -3.56 7.53 -13.00
CA GLY A 91 -4.43 6.60 -13.70
C GLY A 91 -5.15 5.57 -12.82
N VAL A 92 -5.24 5.81 -11.51
CA VAL A 92 -6.00 4.95 -10.57
C VAL A 92 -7.47 5.30 -10.65
N ALA A 93 -8.31 4.34 -11.06
CA ALA A 93 -9.74 4.53 -11.25
C ALA A 93 -10.59 4.14 -10.02
N GLU A 94 -10.06 3.30 -9.13
CA GLU A 94 -10.76 2.80 -7.95
C GLU A 94 -10.07 3.25 -6.67
N LEU A 95 -10.78 4.07 -5.88
CA LEU A 95 -10.34 4.55 -4.57
C LEU A 95 -11.39 4.21 -3.52
N THR A 96 -11.03 3.37 -2.58
CA THR A 96 -11.81 3.09 -1.37
C THR A 96 -11.12 3.66 -0.15
N MET A 97 -11.87 4.40 0.66
CA MET A 97 -11.41 4.92 1.96
C MET A 97 -12.33 4.36 3.04
N LEU A 98 -11.76 3.57 3.96
CA LEU A 98 -12.48 3.00 5.08
C LEU A 98 -12.72 4.03 6.19
N ASP A 99 -13.49 3.64 7.20
CA ASP A 99 -13.89 4.47 8.33
C ASP A 99 -13.13 4.13 9.63
N HIS A 100 -11.94 3.51 9.53
CA HIS A 100 -11.13 3.31 10.72
C HIS A 100 -10.55 4.65 11.20
N PRO A 101 -10.43 4.86 12.52
CA PRO A 101 -10.03 6.16 13.06
C PRO A 101 -8.57 6.46 12.77
N ASP A 102 -8.29 7.62 12.18
CA ASP A 102 -6.96 8.11 11.85
C ASP A 102 -6.12 8.40 13.09
N GLY A 103 -4.86 7.96 13.09
CA GLY A 103 -3.94 8.05 14.22
C GLY A 103 -4.14 6.97 15.28
N MET A 104 -5.15 6.11 15.12
CA MET A 104 -5.56 5.13 16.13
C MET A 104 -5.85 3.74 15.55
N LEU A 105 -5.22 3.38 14.44
CA LEU A 105 -5.36 2.04 13.89
C LEU A 105 -4.88 0.98 14.89
N VAL A 106 -5.69 -0.03 15.08
CA VAL A 106 -5.37 -1.16 15.95
C VAL A 106 -5.32 -2.43 15.11
N TYR A 107 -4.22 -3.20 15.22
CA TYR A 107 -4.16 -4.52 14.66
C TYR A 107 -5.30 -5.38 15.23
N GLY A 108 -6.22 -5.83 14.37
CA GLY A 108 -7.41 -6.56 14.81
C GLY A 108 -8.12 -7.27 13.67
N LEU A 109 -9.08 -8.13 14.06
CA LEU A 109 -9.82 -8.95 13.10
C LEU A 109 -10.72 -8.13 12.17
N ASP A 110 -11.26 -7.01 12.64
CA ASP A 110 -12.11 -6.16 11.80
C ASP A 110 -11.31 -5.56 10.64
N LEU A 111 -10.12 -5.02 10.94
CA LEU A 111 -9.23 -4.46 9.94
C LEU A 111 -8.71 -5.54 8.96
N ARG A 112 -8.33 -6.72 9.48
CA ARG A 112 -7.95 -7.87 8.64
C ARG A 112 -9.08 -8.28 7.70
N ARG A 113 -10.32 -8.36 8.21
CA ARG A 113 -11.49 -8.73 7.42
C ARG A 113 -11.79 -7.71 6.31
N ASP A 114 -11.70 -6.43 6.61
CA ASP A 114 -11.98 -5.38 5.62
C ASP A 114 -10.96 -5.40 4.48
N ILE A 115 -9.67 -5.59 4.78
CA ILE A 115 -8.64 -5.76 3.76
C ILE A 115 -8.83 -7.08 3.00
N ALA A 116 -9.13 -8.19 3.68
CA ALA A 116 -9.41 -9.48 3.01
C ALA A 116 -10.63 -9.40 2.08
N ARG A 117 -11.67 -8.63 2.48
CA ARG A 117 -12.81 -8.32 1.61
C ARG A 117 -12.36 -7.61 0.35
N ALA A 118 -11.63 -6.52 0.47
CA ALA A 118 -11.12 -5.75 -0.67
C ALA A 118 -10.26 -6.61 -1.60
N ILE A 119 -9.42 -7.48 -1.06
CA ILE A 119 -8.62 -8.43 -1.86
C ILE A 119 -9.55 -9.41 -2.62
N ARG A 120 -10.57 -9.96 -1.97
CA ARG A 120 -11.51 -10.89 -2.63
C ARG A 120 -12.39 -10.20 -3.68
N GLU A 121 -12.75 -8.95 -3.48
CA GLU A 121 -13.50 -8.13 -4.46
C GLU A 121 -12.63 -7.78 -5.66
N PHE A 122 -11.49 -7.17 -5.41
CA PHE A 122 -10.60 -6.67 -6.46
C PHE A 122 -9.81 -7.77 -7.16
N LYS A 123 -9.48 -8.88 -6.49
CA LYS A 123 -8.73 -10.03 -7.02
C LYS A 123 -7.36 -9.66 -7.60
N PRO A 124 -6.47 -9.03 -6.82
CA PRO A 124 -5.18 -8.57 -7.29
C PRO A 124 -4.18 -9.70 -7.52
N ASP A 125 -3.30 -9.54 -8.51
CA ASP A 125 -2.10 -10.36 -8.67
C ASP A 125 -1.04 -10.00 -7.63
N ALA A 126 -0.95 -8.69 -7.33
CA ALA A 126 -0.04 -8.13 -6.35
C ALA A 126 -0.77 -7.21 -5.36
N VAL A 127 -0.37 -7.26 -4.11
CA VAL A 127 -0.74 -6.27 -3.08
C VAL A 127 0.52 -5.48 -2.72
N LEU A 128 0.41 -4.16 -2.72
CA LEU A 128 1.46 -3.25 -2.27
C LEU A 128 1.04 -2.60 -0.96
N THR A 129 1.93 -2.54 0.02
CA THR A 129 1.69 -1.86 1.30
C THR A 129 2.96 -1.22 1.84
N GLY A 130 2.84 -0.41 2.88
CA GLY A 130 3.97 0.22 3.55
C GLY A 130 4.74 -0.74 4.45
N ASN A 131 5.99 -0.38 4.75
CA ASN A 131 6.86 -1.10 5.68
C ASN A 131 6.32 -0.99 7.13
N TRP A 132 6.37 -2.07 7.89
CA TRP A 132 5.92 -2.16 9.29
C TRP A 132 7.05 -2.13 10.32
N ASP A 133 8.30 -1.94 9.90
CA ASP A 133 9.41 -1.80 10.83
C ASP A 133 9.27 -0.54 11.68
N LEU A 134 9.70 -0.61 12.95
CA LEU A 134 9.72 0.55 13.83
C LEU A 134 10.68 1.63 13.37
N VAL A 135 11.81 1.21 12.78
CA VAL A 135 12.87 2.11 12.31
C VAL A 135 13.01 1.95 10.81
N THR A 136 12.87 3.04 10.09
CA THR A 136 13.03 3.12 8.63
C THR A 136 14.26 3.99 8.29
N PRO A 137 14.75 3.97 7.05
CA PRO A 137 15.89 4.83 6.66
C PRO A 137 15.70 6.32 6.91
N TRP A 138 14.46 6.78 7.02
CA TRP A 138 14.09 8.19 7.23
C TRP A 138 13.67 8.52 8.67
N GLY A 139 13.67 7.56 9.61
CA GLY A 139 13.34 7.76 11.02
C GLY A 139 12.40 6.72 11.60
N LEU A 140 11.68 7.10 12.67
CA LEU A 140 10.68 6.24 13.29
C LEU A 140 9.41 6.21 12.43
N ASN A 141 8.93 4.99 12.18
CA ASN A 141 7.70 4.76 11.45
C ASN A 141 6.47 5.02 12.34
N MET A 142 5.44 5.65 11.78
CA MET A 142 4.18 5.91 12.48
C MET A 142 3.49 4.62 12.91
N ALA A 143 2.70 4.70 13.99
CA ALA A 143 1.94 3.55 14.48
C ALA A 143 0.99 3.00 13.42
N ASP A 144 0.21 3.86 12.78
CA ASP A 144 -0.76 3.47 11.76
C ASP A 144 -0.09 2.83 10.54
N HIS A 145 1.05 3.33 10.08
CA HIS A 145 1.80 2.70 8.99
C HIS A 145 2.25 1.28 9.35
N ARG A 146 2.74 1.08 10.59
CA ARG A 146 3.14 -0.26 11.03
C ARG A 146 1.95 -1.20 11.10
N VAL A 147 0.82 -0.74 11.64
CA VAL A 147 -0.41 -1.53 11.70
C VAL A 147 -0.91 -1.85 10.30
N ALA A 148 -0.97 -0.87 9.40
CA ALA A 148 -1.40 -1.07 8.02
C ALA A 148 -0.55 -2.11 7.29
N GLY A 149 0.77 -2.02 7.39
CA GLY A 149 1.67 -2.99 6.79
C GLY A 149 1.49 -4.40 7.36
N GLU A 150 1.57 -4.53 8.69
CA GLU A 150 1.47 -5.81 9.39
C GLU A 150 0.11 -6.50 9.15
N VAL A 151 -0.99 -5.77 9.26
CA VAL A 151 -2.33 -6.32 9.07
C VAL A 151 -2.56 -6.74 7.61
N THR A 152 -1.98 -6.04 6.65
CA THR A 152 -2.11 -6.37 5.22
C THR A 152 -1.45 -7.70 4.90
N VAL A 153 -0.28 -8.00 5.48
CA VAL A 153 0.40 -9.30 5.32
C VAL A 153 -0.52 -10.45 5.73
N ASP A 154 -1.17 -10.33 6.89
CA ASP A 154 -2.08 -11.38 7.37
C ASP A 154 -3.38 -11.43 6.56
N ALA A 155 -3.93 -10.29 6.17
CA ALA A 155 -5.15 -10.22 5.38
C ALA A 155 -4.99 -10.89 3.99
N ILE A 156 -3.80 -10.85 3.38
CA ILE A 156 -3.49 -11.60 2.16
C ILE A 156 -3.67 -13.10 2.39
N ARG A 157 -3.18 -13.62 3.52
CA ARG A 157 -3.33 -15.03 3.91
C ARG A 157 -4.79 -15.37 4.20
N ASP A 158 -5.50 -14.47 4.88
CA ASP A 158 -6.92 -14.63 5.20
C ASP A 158 -7.77 -14.66 3.93
N ALA A 159 -7.47 -13.82 2.97
CA ALA A 159 -8.19 -13.76 1.70
C ALA A 159 -8.12 -15.08 0.91
N ASP A 160 -7.00 -15.81 0.98
CA ASP A 160 -6.85 -17.14 0.33
C ASP A 160 -7.34 -18.31 1.18
N ASN A 161 -7.91 -18.06 2.34
CA ASN A 161 -8.40 -19.12 3.22
C ASN A 161 -9.92 -19.21 3.22
N THR A 162 -10.48 -20.35 2.84
CA THR A 162 -11.93 -20.59 2.79
C THR A 162 -12.62 -20.42 4.15
N TRP A 163 -11.92 -20.70 5.25
CA TRP A 163 -12.49 -20.78 6.59
C TRP A 163 -12.19 -19.56 7.46
N VAL A 164 -11.36 -18.63 6.98
CA VAL A 164 -11.18 -17.33 7.61
C VAL A 164 -12.14 -16.35 6.95
N PHE A 165 -12.96 -15.69 7.75
CA PHE A 165 -14.06 -14.82 7.29
C PHE A 165 -14.98 -15.52 6.27
N PRO A 166 -15.56 -16.69 6.63
CA PRO A 166 -16.39 -17.47 5.70
C PRO A 166 -17.66 -16.74 5.26
N GLU A 167 -18.13 -15.77 6.04
CA GLU A 167 -19.27 -14.90 5.72
C GLU A 167 -19.02 -14.07 4.45
N LEU A 168 -17.78 -13.71 4.14
CA LEU A 168 -17.46 -13.00 2.90
C LEU A 168 -17.86 -13.81 1.67
N ALA A 169 -17.68 -15.13 1.71
CA ALA A 169 -18.11 -16.01 0.62
C ALA A 169 -19.60 -16.33 0.69
N ALA A 170 -20.13 -16.63 1.89
CA ALA A 170 -21.49 -17.10 2.08
C ALA A 170 -22.55 -16.01 1.90
N ASP A 171 -22.29 -14.82 2.43
CA ASP A 171 -23.27 -13.74 2.51
C ASP A 171 -23.01 -12.64 1.47
N GLU A 172 -21.73 -12.40 1.11
CA GLU A 172 -21.35 -11.35 0.19
C GLU A 172 -20.95 -11.87 -1.21
N GLY A 173 -20.86 -13.19 -1.40
CA GLY A 173 -20.50 -13.79 -2.70
C GLY A 173 -19.03 -13.60 -3.08
N LEU A 174 -18.15 -13.35 -2.10
CA LEU A 174 -16.73 -13.10 -2.27
C LEU A 174 -15.92 -14.36 -1.93
N PRO A 175 -15.71 -15.28 -2.89
CA PRO A 175 -14.93 -16.48 -2.66
C PRO A 175 -13.45 -16.13 -2.38
N LYS A 176 -12.73 -17.05 -1.76
CA LYS A 176 -11.30 -16.88 -1.50
C LYS A 176 -10.51 -16.47 -2.75
N TRP A 177 -9.48 -15.65 -2.54
CA TRP A 177 -8.56 -15.20 -3.57
C TRP A 177 -7.11 -15.27 -3.10
N GLY A 178 -6.23 -15.91 -3.90
CA GLY A 178 -4.80 -16.01 -3.62
C GLY A 178 -4.02 -14.94 -4.38
N THR A 179 -3.55 -13.93 -3.68
CA THR A 179 -2.59 -12.95 -4.21
C THR A 179 -1.21 -13.58 -4.36
N ARG A 180 -0.58 -13.38 -5.48
CA ARG A 180 0.72 -13.99 -5.80
C ARG A 180 1.91 -13.23 -5.24
N TRP A 181 1.82 -11.90 -5.17
CA TRP A 181 2.91 -11.01 -4.80
C TRP A 181 2.53 -10.06 -3.67
N LEU A 182 3.43 -9.91 -2.71
CA LEU A 182 3.42 -8.81 -1.74
C LEU A 182 4.61 -7.91 -2.04
N LEU A 183 4.35 -6.63 -2.21
CA LEU A 183 5.33 -5.55 -2.41
C LEU A 183 5.35 -4.65 -1.17
N VAL A 184 6.55 -4.26 -0.71
CA VAL A 184 6.73 -3.43 0.48
C VAL A 184 7.75 -2.33 0.20
#